data_67d28ed20452e51261808fd2175d4006
#
_entry.id   67d28ed20452e51261808fd2175d4006
#
_cell.length_a   1.000
_cell.length_b   1.000
_cell.length_c   1.000
_cell.angle_alpha   90.00
_cell.angle_beta   90.00
_cell.angle_gamma   90.00
#
_symmetry.space_group_name_H-M   'P 1'
#
loop_
_entity.id
_entity.type
_entity.pdbx_description
1 polymer ?
#
loop_
_entity_poly.entity_id
_entity_poly.type
_entity_poly.pdbx_seq_one_letter_code
_entity_poly.pdbx_strand_id
1 'polypeptide(L)'
;MPEIKDFIARCLQLASLSLGKVSPSPLQGWVLVNNHWQIVSEGWLPERPILSNSVFYDNSTPQDRKGSYLFLNHPAGILSEHAKLLQDHPIQQLFVAAKLADADRKLLQQTGISITDALAEEEEGCINRRWYTFTSRHRPYIILKWAETSDGFVARKNFDSKWISNARSRQLVHKWRSEEDAILVGTNTALYDNPRLNVRNWSGRNPLRIVIDKHLRLDNKLLLFDGSQPTLCYNYSLNQKDKLTEWVQVDPSFDDLSFFGWLLHDLYLRNIQSLIIEGGSQLLHFLIAHQLWDEARVFVSPSVFGDGIAAPGKQAKFLDASSTIEQDKLNIYKNVNH
;
A
#
# COMPACT_ATOMS: atom_id res chain seq x y z
N MET A 1 20.33 12.57 26.63
CA MET A 1 20.70 11.48 25.74
C MET A 1 19.49 11.17 24.88
N PRO A 2 19.64 10.85 23.60
CA PRO A 2 18.51 10.39 22.79
C PRO A 2 17.89 9.15 23.43
N GLU A 3 16.57 9.05 23.39
CA GLU A 3 15.86 7.90 23.95
C GLU A 3 15.72 6.79 22.89
N ILE A 4 15.61 5.53 23.31
CA ILE A 4 15.41 4.37 22.43
C ILE A 4 14.26 4.63 21.44
N LYS A 5 13.18 5.28 21.93
CA LYS A 5 12.01 5.63 21.10
C LYS A 5 12.35 6.58 19.94
N ASP A 6 13.36 7.45 20.06
CA ASP A 6 13.74 8.36 18.99
C ASP A 6 14.37 7.59 17.81
N PHE A 7 15.19 6.58 18.09
CA PHE A 7 15.78 5.72 17.06
C PHE A 7 14.74 4.83 16.41
N ILE A 8 13.79 4.30 17.17
CA ILE A 8 12.65 3.54 16.63
C ILE A 8 11.78 4.42 15.73
N ALA A 9 11.46 5.65 16.16
CA ALA A 9 10.72 6.61 15.32
C ALA A 9 11.48 6.91 14.02
N ARG A 10 12.83 7.02 14.09
CA ARG A 10 13.66 7.19 12.91
C ARG A 10 13.59 5.99 11.97
N CYS A 11 13.60 4.75 12.48
CA CYS A 11 13.41 3.55 11.68
C CYS A 11 12.05 3.57 10.95
N LEU A 12 10.98 3.95 11.62
CA LEU A 12 9.64 4.07 11.04
C LEU A 12 9.59 5.13 9.92
N GLN A 13 10.22 6.29 10.13
CA GLN A 13 10.36 7.33 9.09
C GLN A 13 11.10 6.81 7.86
N LEU A 14 12.23 6.14 8.05
CA LEU A 14 13.04 5.56 6.98
C LEU A 14 12.24 4.47 6.24
N ALA A 15 11.58 3.57 6.96
CA ALA A 15 10.73 2.54 6.38
C ALA A 15 9.64 3.14 5.47
N SER A 16 9.06 4.28 5.84
CA SER A 16 8.03 4.95 5.04
C SER A 16 8.51 5.36 3.64
N LEU A 17 9.82 5.57 3.44
CA LEU A 17 10.42 5.87 2.14
C LEU A 17 10.42 4.67 1.17
N SER A 18 10.18 3.46 1.71
CA SER A 18 10.07 2.21 0.95
C SER A 18 8.69 2.02 0.28
N LEU A 19 7.70 2.84 0.63
CA LEU A 19 6.32 2.67 0.16
C LEU A 19 6.26 2.71 -1.38
N GLY A 20 5.60 1.71 -1.97
CA GLY A 20 5.52 1.52 -3.41
C GLY A 20 6.78 0.95 -4.08
N LYS A 21 7.82 0.56 -3.32
CA LYS A 21 9.11 0.11 -3.88
C LYS A 21 9.49 -1.32 -3.53
N VAL A 22 8.93 -1.89 -2.46
CA VAL A 22 9.39 -3.17 -1.88
C VAL A 22 8.35 -4.29 -1.90
N SER A 23 7.12 -4.02 -2.37
CA SER A 23 6.07 -5.04 -2.45
C SER A 23 6.58 -6.31 -3.19
N PRO A 24 6.27 -7.52 -2.69
CA PRO A 24 5.40 -7.84 -1.57
C PRO A 24 6.09 -7.92 -0.19
N SER A 25 7.28 -7.38 -0.04
CA SER A 25 7.99 -7.31 1.24
C SER A 25 7.41 -6.20 2.15
N PRO A 26 7.57 -6.29 3.48
CA PRO A 26 7.23 -5.20 4.37
C PRO A 26 8.14 -3.98 4.16
N LEU A 27 7.69 -2.82 4.57
CA LEU A 27 8.51 -1.61 4.64
C LEU A 27 9.55 -1.77 5.75
N GLN A 28 10.81 -1.55 5.43
CA GLN A 28 11.91 -1.69 6.39
C GLN A 28 12.79 -0.46 6.44
N GLY A 29 13.07 -0.01 7.64
CA GLY A 29 14.06 1.00 7.97
C GLY A 29 14.90 0.56 9.17
N TRP A 30 16.14 1.00 9.22
CA TRP A 30 17.08 0.62 10.23
C TRP A 30 18.02 1.77 10.59
N VAL A 31 18.52 1.72 11.83
CA VAL A 31 19.52 2.67 12.37
C VAL A 31 20.55 1.89 13.16
N LEU A 32 21.83 2.09 12.84
CA LEU A 32 22.96 1.58 13.60
C LEU A 32 23.53 2.70 14.48
N VAL A 33 23.73 2.43 15.76
CA VAL A 33 24.17 3.39 16.76
C VAL A 33 25.39 2.83 17.50
N ASN A 34 26.42 3.65 17.74
CA ASN A 34 27.59 3.24 18.52
C ASN A 34 27.32 3.27 20.04
N ASN A 35 28.30 2.86 20.84
CA ASN A 35 28.22 2.87 22.32
C ASN A 35 28.13 4.27 22.93
N HIS A 36 28.32 5.34 22.15
CA HIS A 36 28.12 6.74 22.56
C HIS A 36 26.75 7.29 22.15
N TRP A 37 25.83 6.43 21.65
CA TRP A 37 24.50 6.78 21.17
C TRP A 37 24.50 7.73 19.96
N GLN A 38 25.53 7.65 19.13
CA GLN A 38 25.62 8.39 17.87
C GLN A 38 25.22 7.47 16.71
N ILE A 39 24.41 7.99 15.80
CA ILE A 39 24.06 7.26 14.56
C ILE A 39 25.32 7.12 13.72
N VAL A 40 25.70 5.88 13.45
CA VAL A 40 26.85 5.52 12.61
C VAL A 40 26.39 5.29 11.18
N SER A 41 25.23 4.65 11.02
CA SER A 41 24.66 4.36 9.71
C SER A 41 23.15 4.21 9.82
N GLU A 42 22.43 4.52 8.76
CA GLU A 42 20.99 4.33 8.66
C GLU A 42 20.57 4.05 7.22
N GLY A 43 19.39 3.45 7.03
CA GLY A 43 18.87 3.18 5.70
C GLY A 43 17.48 2.55 5.69
N TRP A 44 17.04 2.24 4.47
CA TRP A 44 15.75 1.58 4.21
C TRP A 44 15.85 0.70 2.95
N LEU A 45 14.97 -0.30 2.84
CA LEU A 45 14.86 -1.11 1.62
C LEU A 45 14.08 -0.34 0.51
N PRO A 46 14.39 -0.53 -0.76
CA PRO A 46 15.46 -1.38 -1.33
C PRO A 46 16.81 -0.65 -1.48
N GLU A 47 16.89 0.61 -1.07
CA GLU A 47 18.02 1.49 -1.39
C GLU A 47 19.30 1.06 -0.67
N ARG A 48 19.15 0.62 0.59
CA ARG A 48 20.26 0.07 1.39
C ARG A 48 19.81 -1.17 2.14
N PRO A 49 20.10 -2.39 1.67
CA PRO A 49 19.86 -3.62 2.43
C PRO A 49 20.60 -3.59 3.77
N ILE A 50 19.92 -3.91 4.86
CA ILE A 50 20.42 -3.79 6.25
C ILE A 50 21.77 -4.48 6.46
N LEU A 51 22.05 -5.53 5.71
CA LEU A 51 23.19 -6.42 5.95
C LEU A 51 24.07 -6.61 4.71
N SER A 52 24.07 -5.66 3.77
CA SER A 52 25.17 -5.60 2.81
C SER A 52 26.45 -5.17 3.55
N ASN A 53 27.58 -5.77 3.21
CA ASN A 53 28.88 -5.37 3.77
C ASN A 53 29.12 -3.85 3.68
N SER A 54 28.53 -3.17 2.67
CA SER A 54 28.62 -1.72 2.50
C SER A 54 27.92 -0.93 3.61
N VAL A 55 26.83 -1.43 4.20
CA VAL A 55 26.06 -0.73 5.25
C VAL A 55 26.83 -0.66 6.57
N PHE A 56 27.51 -1.74 6.91
CA PHE A 56 28.35 -1.78 8.12
C PHE A 56 29.74 -1.18 7.90
N TYR A 57 30.15 -0.96 6.64
CA TYR A 57 31.51 -0.51 6.30
C TYR A 57 31.59 0.96 5.82
N ASP A 58 30.43 1.62 5.63
CA ASP A 58 30.43 3.00 5.15
C ASP A 58 30.75 3.95 6.31
N ASN A 59 31.94 4.55 6.29
CA ASN A 59 32.44 5.59 7.17
C ASN A 59 32.69 5.27 8.66
N SER A 60 32.62 4.02 9.13
CA SER A 60 32.91 3.67 10.52
C SER A 60 34.18 2.83 10.66
N THR A 61 35.01 3.15 11.65
CA THR A 61 36.18 2.32 12.01
C THR A 61 35.75 1.05 12.75
N PRO A 62 36.55 -0.04 12.77
CA PRO A 62 36.26 -1.22 13.59
C PRO A 62 36.05 -0.91 15.08
N GLN A 63 36.65 0.16 15.59
CA GLN A 63 36.50 0.62 16.97
C GLN A 63 35.14 1.29 17.22
N ASP A 64 34.59 2.02 16.24
CA ASP A 64 33.27 2.64 16.34
C ASP A 64 32.13 1.64 16.40
N ARG A 65 32.39 0.38 16.00
CA ARG A 65 31.39 -0.70 15.92
C ARG A 65 31.34 -1.59 17.15
N LYS A 66 32.35 -1.56 18.00
CA LYS A 66 32.39 -2.42 19.19
C LYS A 66 31.35 -1.97 20.20
N GLY A 67 30.37 -2.85 20.46
CA GLY A 67 29.26 -2.54 21.37
C GLY A 67 28.16 -1.68 20.75
N SER A 68 27.95 -1.76 19.43
CA SER A 68 26.90 -1.02 18.72
C SER A 68 25.50 -1.59 18.99
N TYR A 69 24.49 -0.74 18.79
CA TYR A 69 23.06 -1.04 18.90
C TYR A 69 22.41 -0.97 17.52
N LEU A 70 21.65 -2.00 17.14
CA LEU A 70 20.87 -2.00 15.89
C LEU A 70 19.40 -1.78 16.22
N PHE A 71 18.78 -0.84 15.53
CA PHE A 71 17.36 -0.53 15.60
C PHE A 71 16.68 -0.89 14.28
N LEU A 72 15.53 -1.53 14.35
CA LEU A 72 14.71 -1.95 13.21
C LEU A 72 13.25 -1.63 13.47
N ASN A 73 12.49 -1.29 12.41
CA ASN A 73 11.04 -1.31 12.55
C ASN A 73 10.47 -2.73 12.40
N HIS A 74 10.93 -3.50 11.42
CA HIS A 74 10.40 -4.84 11.12
C HIS A 74 11.53 -5.85 10.89
N PRO A 75 11.43 -7.08 11.41
CA PRO A 75 12.51 -8.08 11.38
C PRO A 75 12.55 -8.92 10.09
N ALA A 76 11.52 -8.85 9.21
CA ALA A 76 11.46 -9.71 8.02
C ALA A 76 12.70 -9.53 7.12
N GLY A 77 13.25 -10.64 6.67
CA GLY A 77 14.42 -10.68 5.80
C GLY A 77 15.78 -10.60 6.51
N ILE A 78 15.82 -10.29 7.82
CA ILE A 78 17.10 -10.25 8.57
C ILE A 78 17.48 -11.63 9.10
N LEU A 79 16.49 -12.48 9.32
CA LEU A 79 16.62 -13.58 10.25
C LEU A 79 17.13 -14.88 9.62
N SER A 80 16.78 -15.18 8.38
CA SER A 80 17.17 -16.46 7.74
C SER A 80 18.50 -16.39 6.98
N GLU A 81 18.79 -15.23 6.37
CA GLU A 81 20.01 -15.07 5.55
C GLU A 81 21.15 -14.38 6.30
N HIS A 82 20.87 -13.70 7.39
CA HIS A 82 21.76 -12.72 8.00
C HIS A 82 22.10 -12.97 9.48
N ALA A 83 21.57 -14.02 10.10
CA ALA A 83 21.94 -14.39 11.48
C ALA A 83 23.46 -14.55 11.62
N LYS A 84 24.13 -15.09 10.59
CA LYS A 84 25.59 -15.24 10.56
C LYS A 84 26.29 -13.88 10.48
N LEU A 85 25.78 -12.94 9.68
CA LEU A 85 26.35 -11.59 9.60
C LEU A 85 26.20 -10.81 10.91
N LEU A 86 25.11 -11.02 11.65
CA LEU A 86 24.94 -10.44 12.98
C LEU A 86 25.97 -11.00 13.99
N GLN A 87 26.35 -12.29 13.88
CA GLN A 87 27.40 -12.88 14.70
C GLN A 87 28.80 -12.32 14.37
N ASP A 88 29.06 -12.04 13.10
CA ASP A 88 30.35 -11.51 12.64
C ASP A 88 30.52 -10.00 12.96
N HIS A 89 29.44 -9.32 13.36
CA HIS A 89 29.45 -7.91 13.74
C HIS A 89 29.24 -7.75 15.26
N PRO A 90 29.98 -6.87 15.93
CA PRO A 90 29.95 -6.69 17.37
C PRO A 90 28.71 -5.90 17.85
N ILE A 91 27.53 -6.32 17.42
CA ILE A 91 26.25 -5.76 17.88
C ILE A 91 25.96 -6.28 19.27
N GLN A 92 25.80 -5.38 20.22
CA GLN A 92 25.50 -5.70 21.61
C GLN A 92 24.03 -6.00 21.83
N GLN A 93 23.17 -5.23 21.18
CA GLN A 93 21.72 -5.33 21.36
C GLN A 93 20.97 -4.96 20.10
N LEU A 94 19.88 -5.68 19.87
CA LEU A 94 18.89 -5.42 18.81
C LEU A 94 17.60 -4.87 19.42
N PHE A 95 17.14 -3.74 18.91
CA PHE A 95 15.86 -3.12 19.25
C PHE A 95 14.92 -3.19 18.06
N VAL A 96 13.69 -3.69 18.26
CA VAL A 96 12.71 -3.90 17.19
C VAL A 96 11.38 -3.24 17.55
N ALA A 97 10.80 -2.45 16.62
CA ALA A 97 9.49 -1.86 16.82
C ALA A 97 8.38 -2.91 16.83
N ALA A 98 8.40 -3.83 15.86
CA ALA A 98 7.47 -4.94 15.79
C ALA A 98 7.69 -5.98 16.89
N LYS A 99 6.66 -6.75 17.20
CA LYS A 99 6.79 -7.97 18.00
C LYS A 99 7.42 -9.08 17.16
N LEU A 100 8.40 -9.77 17.73
CA LEU A 100 9.05 -10.91 17.09
C LEU A 100 8.18 -12.16 17.20
N ALA A 101 8.09 -12.94 16.12
CA ALA A 101 7.58 -14.29 16.19
C ALA A 101 8.53 -15.19 17.01
N ASP A 102 7.99 -16.23 17.66
CA ASP A 102 8.79 -17.13 18.52
C ASP A 102 9.94 -17.82 17.77
N ALA A 103 9.71 -18.16 16.49
CA ALA A 103 10.74 -18.76 15.64
C ALA A 103 11.91 -17.80 15.42
N ASP A 104 11.61 -16.55 15.13
CA ASP A 104 12.58 -15.48 14.89
C ASP A 104 13.37 -15.17 16.17
N ARG A 105 12.67 -15.08 17.30
CA ARG A 105 13.29 -14.87 18.61
C ARG A 105 14.28 -15.99 18.95
N LYS A 106 13.90 -17.26 18.73
CA LYS A 106 14.79 -18.41 18.96
C LYS A 106 16.03 -18.37 18.08
N LEU A 107 15.87 -18.01 16.80
CA LEU A 107 16.98 -17.89 15.87
C LEU A 107 17.97 -16.80 16.30
N LEU A 108 17.47 -15.63 16.66
CA LEU A 108 18.29 -14.51 17.13
C LEU A 108 18.99 -14.81 18.48
N GLN A 109 18.34 -15.53 19.39
CA GLN A 109 18.97 -15.95 20.66
C GLN A 109 20.23 -16.80 20.45
N GLN A 110 20.27 -17.59 19.36
CA GLN A 110 21.48 -18.39 19.01
C GLN A 110 22.68 -17.52 18.61
N THR A 111 22.45 -16.27 18.25
CA THR A 111 23.54 -15.31 17.91
C THR A 111 24.23 -14.73 19.14
N GLY A 112 23.65 -14.90 20.34
CA GLY A 112 24.15 -14.29 21.58
C GLY A 112 23.83 -12.79 21.74
N ILE A 113 23.08 -12.19 20.78
CA ILE A 113 22.68 -10.79 20.81
C ILE A 113 21.51 -10.59 21.76
N SER A 114 21.57 -9.60 22.62
CA SER A 114 20.44 -9.19 23.47
C SER A 114 19.34 -8.56 22.61
N ILE A 115 18.06 -8.88 22.88
CA ILE A 115 16.93 -8.44 22.05
C ILE A 115 15.89 -7.74 22.92
N THR A 116 15.43 -6.60 22.45
CA THR A 116 14.23 -5.90 22.96
C THR A 116 13.31 -5.61 21.79
N ASP A 117 12.11 -6.15 21.80
CA ASP A 117 11.10 -5.99 20.73
C ASP A 117 9.78 -5.41 21.26
N ALA A 118 8.79 -5.28 20.36
CA ALA A 118 7.47 -4.72 20.66
C ALA A 118 7.52 -3.26 21.16
N LEU A 119 8.50 -2.47 20.67
CA LEU A 119 8.73 -1.10 21.14
C LEU A 119 7.77 -0.07 20.56
N ALA A 120 7.12 -0.37 19.40
CA ALA A 120 6.17 0.51 18.73
C ALA A 120 5.28 -0.34 17.79
N GLU A 121 4.58 -1.35 18.34
CA GLU A 121 3.76 -2.30 17.54
C GLU A 121 2.65 -1.60 16.76
N GLU A 122 1.99 -0.61 17.35
CA GLU A 122 0.88 0.10 16.73
C GLU A 122 1.34 0.92 15.54
N GLU A 123 2.39 1.73 15.71
CA GLU A 123 2.95 2.57 14.66
C GLU A 123 3.54 1.73 13.53
N GLU A 124 4.20 0.64 13.87
CA GLU A 124 4.74 -0.30 12.90
C GLU A 124 3.62 -1.00 12.13
N GLY A 125 2.58 -1.47 12.82
CA GLY A 125 1.38 -2.03 12.22
C GLY A 125 0.70 -1.04 11.27
N CYS A 126 0.67 0.25 11.62
CA CYS A 126 0.13 1.30 10.77
C CYS A 126 0.89 1.45 9.45
N ILE A 127 2.24 1.45 9.47
CA ILE A 127 3.02 1.60 8.23
C ILE A 127 3.03 0.32 7.40
N ASN A 128 3.04 -0.85 8.02
CA ASN A 128 3.07 -2.16 7.37
C ASN A 128 1.69 -2.83 7.22
N ARG A 129 0.57 -2.09 7.38
CA ARG A 129 -0.79 -2.62 7.29
C ARG A 129 -1.08 -3.40 5.99
N ARG A 130 -0.48 -3.00 4.86
CA ARG A 130 -0.60 -3.72 3.58
C ARG A 130 0.00 -5.12 3.68
N TRP A 131 1.20 -5.20 4.23
CA TRP A 131 1.91 -6.46 4.42
C TRP A 131 1.18 -7.38 5.41
N TYR A 132 0.70 -6.86 6.54
CA TYR A 132 -0.07 -7.65 7.50
C TYR A 132 -1.37 -8.17 6.91
N THR A 133 -2.12 -7.34 6.17
CA THR A 133 -3.34 -7.80 5.48
C THR A 133 -3.02 -8.89 4.45
N PHE A 134 -2.00 -8.67 3.63
CA PHE A 134 -1.58 -9.61 2.60
C PHE A 134 -1.18 -10.98 3.19
N THR A 135 -0.37 -10.99 4.23
CA THR A 135 0.15 -12.23 4.83
C THR A 135 -0.87 -12.94 5.72
N SER A 136 -1.73 -12.22 6.44
CA SER A 136 -2.68 -12.81 7.37
C SER A 136 -4.04 -13.14 6.75
N ARG A 137 -4.49 -12.36 5.76
CA ARG A 137 -5.81 -12.52 5.12
C ARG A 137 -5.76 -13.08 3.72
N HIS A 138 -4.57 -13.29 3.16
CA HIS A 138 -4.34 -13.84 1.82
C HIS A 138 -5.08 -13.06 0.73
N ARG A 139 -5.09 -11.73 0.85
CA ARG A 139 -5.66 -10.78 -0.10
C ARG A 139 -4.93 -9.45 -0.07
N PRO A 140 -5.05 -8.60 -1.12
CA PRO A 140 -4.57 -7.23 -1.07
C PRO A 140 -5.23 -6.40 0.04
N TYR A 141 -4.52 -5.40 0.54
CA TYR A 141 -5.09 -4.28 1.30
C TYR A 141 -5.89 -3.39 0.35
N ILE A 142 -7.18 -3.18 0.63
CA ILE A 142 -8.12 -2.53 -0.29
C ILE A 142 -8.39 -1.09 0.15
N ILE A 143 -8.05 -0.15 -0.74
CA ILE A 143 -8.28 1.27 -0.56
C ILE A 143 -9.37 1.72 -1.52
N LEU A 144 -10.50 2.17 -1.01
CA LEU A 144 -11.54 2.82 -1.79
C LEU A 144 -11.20 4.31 -1.95
N LYS A 145 -11.33 4.85 -3.16
CA LYS A 145 -11.08 6.28 -3.39
C LYS A 145 -12.15 6.89 -4.29
N TRP A 146 -12.73 7.99 -3.82
CA TRP A 146 -13.62 8.81 -4.66
C TRP A 146 -13.50 10.29 -4.32
N ALA A 147 -14.09 11.13 -5.17
CA ALA A 147 -14.34 12.54 -4.90
C ALA A 147 -15.83 12.78 -4.96
N GLU A 148 -16.37 13.57 -4.04
CA GLU A 148 -17.78 13.96 -3.99
C GLU A 148 -17.91 15.48 -3.85
N THR A 149 -19.05 16.01 -4.28
CA THR A 149 -19.45 17.38 -4.01
C THR A 149 -19.90 17.53 -2.55
N SER A 150 -20.01 18.76 -2.06
CA SER A 150 -20.47 19.02 -0.69
C SER A 150 -21.90 18.52 -0.43
N ASP A 151 -22.72 18.42 -1.47
CA ASP A 151 -24.07 17.86 -1.44
C ASP A 151 -24.15 16.37 -1.78
N GLY A 152 -22.97 15.67 -1.87
CA GLY A 152 -22.87 14.20 -1.86
C GLY A 152 -23.02 13.51 -3.21
N PHE A 153 -22.61 14.12 -4.32
CA PHE A 153 -22.61 13.51 -5.64
C PHE A 153 -21.21 13.25 -6.16
N VAL A 154 -20.99 12.10 -6.83
CA VAL A 154 -19.72 11.71 -7.46
C VAL A 154 -19.69 12.00 -8.96
N ALA A 155 -20.82 12.24 -9.59
CA ALA A 155 -20.93 12.64 -11.00
C ALA A 155 -22.30 13.31 -11.24
N ARG A 156 -22.42 14.03 -12.35
CA ARG A 156 -23.72 14.50 -12.85
C ARG A 156 -24.52 13.34 -13.45
N LYS A 157 -25.82 13.53 -13.74
CA LYS A 157 -26.70 12.50 -14.35
C LYS A 157 -26.17 11.95 -15.69
N ASN A 158 -25.44 12.72 -16.43
CA ASN A 158 -24.81 12.32 -17.70
C ASN A 158 -23.46 11.61 -17.50
N PHE A 159 -23.11 11.20 -16.28
CA PHE A 159 -21.85 10.56 -15.86
C PHE A 159 -20.63 11.48 -15.93
N ASP A 160 -20.77 12.77 -16.17
CA ASP A 160 -19.65 13.70 -16.09
C ASP A 160 -19.21 13.90 -14.64
N SER A 161 -18.02 13.40 -14.34
CA SER A 161 -17.36 13.45 -13.02
C SER A 161 -16.18 14.44 -13.00
N LYS A 162 -15.94 15.14 -14.14
CA LYS A 162 -14.75 15.97 -14.30
C LYS A 162 -14.79 17.18 -13.34
N TRP A 163 -13.60 17.44 -12.77
CA TRP A 163 -13.29 18.63 -11.98
C TRP A 163 -14.02 18.77 -10.63
N ILE A 164 -14.49 17.67 -10.04
CA ILE A 164 -14.98 17.69 -8.66
C ILE A 164 -13.84 18.08 -7.71
N SER A 165 -12.66 17.47 -7.83
CA SER A 165 -11.50 17.77 -6.96
C SER A 165 -10.52 18.75 -7.63
N ASN A 166 -9.81 19.54 -6.80
CA ASN A 166 -8.80 20.51 -7.23
C ASN A 166 -7.50 19.84 -7.77
N ALA A 167 -6.56 20.67 -8.26
CA ALA A 167 -5.32 20.19 -8.88
C ALA A 167 -4.40 19.47 -7.87
N ARG A 168 -4.32 19.98 -6.63
CA ARG A 168 -3.50 19.37 -5.56
C ARG A 168 -4.07 18.03 -5.11
N SER A 169 -5.38 17.93 -4.98
CA SER A 169 -6.07 16.66 -4.70
C SER A 169 -5.76 15.62 -5.78
N ARG A 170 -5.81 16.00 -7.06
CA ARG A 170 -5.43 15.10 -8.16
C ARG A 170 -3.95 14.72 -8.15
N GLN A 171 -3.04 15.64 -7.78
CA GLN A 171 -1.62 15.32 -7.63
C GLN A 171 -1.42 14.28 -6.52
N LEU A 172 -2.13 14.41 -5.40
CA LEU A 172 -2.09 13.43 -4.30
C LEU A 172 -2.60 12.04 -4.75
N VAL A 173 -3.63 11.99 -5.60
CA VAL A 173 -4.09 10.73 -6.20
C VAL A 173 -2.98 10.08 -7.03
N HIS A 174 -2.21 10.84 -7.80
CA HIS A 174 -1.08 10.29 -8.54
C HIS A 174 0.05 9.78 -7.64
N LYS A 175 0.28 10.44 -6.50
CA LYS A 175 1.17 9.92 -5.45
C LYS A 175 0.68 8.54 -4.96
N TRP A 176 -0.59 8.42 -4.56
CA TRP A 176 -1.16 7.15 -4.11
C TRP A 176 -1.07 6.05 -5.16
N ARG A 177 -1.34 6.36 -6.43
CA ARG A 177 -1.16 5.39 -7.53
C ARG A 177 0.29 4.89 -7.65
N SER A 178 1.27 5.72 -7.32
CA SER A 178 2.68 5.30 -7.32
C SER A 178 3.07 4.46 -6.10
N GLU A 179 2.29 4.52 -5.05
CA GLU A 179 2.51 3.82 -3.79
C GLU A 179 1.81 2.45 -3.74
N GLU A 180 0.68 2.29 -4.46
CA GLU A 180 -0.09 1.05 -4.47
C GLU A 180 0.32 0.12 -5.62
N ASP A 181 0.16 -1.21 -5.44
CA ASP A 181 0.57 -2.19 -6.46
C ASP A 181 -0.36 -2.21 -7.65
N ALA A 182 -1.66 -2.07 -7.41
CA ALA A 182 -2.67 -2.13 -8.45
C ALA A 182 -3.76 -1.06 -8.28
N ILE A 183 -4.40 -0.74 -9.41
CA ILE A 183 -5.55 0.15 -9.48
C ILE A 183 -6.69 -0.53 -10.22
N LEU A 184 -7.89 -0.49 -9.66
CA LEU A 184 -9.07 -1.14 -10.22
C LEU A 184 -10.19 -0.14 -10.51
N VAL A 185 -10.83 -0.32 -11.66
CA VAL A 185 -12.08 0.36 -12.04
C VAL A 185 -13.12 -0.64 -12.56
N GLY A 186 -14.39 -0.30 -12.45
CA GLY A 186 -15.47 -1.07 -13.08
C GLY A 186 -15.69 -0.68 -14.54
N THR A 187 -16.49 -1.49 -15.28
CA THR A 187 -16.82 -1.32 -16.71
C THR A 187 -17.34 0.10 -17.01
N ASN A 188 -18.28 0.62 -16.23
CA ASN A 188 -18.88 1.93 -16.50
C ASN A 188 -17.86 3.08 -16.38
N THR A 189 -17.00 3.05 -15.36
CA THR A 189 -15.93 4.05 -15.22
C THR A 189 -14.95 3.98 -16.41
N ALA A 190 -14.57 2.76 -16.82
CA ALA A 190 -13.72 2.57 -17.99
C ALA A 190 -14.36 3.12 -19.27
N LEU A 191 -15.68 2.91 -19.44
CA LEU A 191 -16.43 3.31 -20.63
C LEU A 191 -16.61 4.83 -20.73
N TYR A 192 -17.03 5.48 -19.63
CA TYR A 192 -17.38 6.90 -19.65
C TYR A 192 -16.17 7.82 -19.50
N ASP A 193 -15.22 7.47 -18.64
CA ASP A 193 -14.06 8.31 -18.33
C ASP A 193 -12.85 8.01 -19.23
N ASN A 194 -12.80 6.82 -19.86
CA ASN A 194 -11.66 6.33 -20.63
C ASN A 194 -10.30 6.64 -19.94
N PRO A 195 -10.12 6.23 -18.70
CA PRO A 195 -9.03 6.69 -17.86
C PRO A 195 -7.71 5.98 -18.23
N ARG A 196 -6.59 6.69 -18.17
CA ARG A 196 -5.26 6.08 -18.33
C ARG A 196 -4.79 5.30 -17.11
N LEU A 197 -5.27 5.61 -15.93
CA LEU A 197 -4.89 5.03 -14.64
C LEU A 197 -3.37 5.00 -14.36
N ASN A 198 -2.63 5.89 -14.99
CA ASN A 198 -1.18 6.01 -14.85
C ASN A 198 -0.77 7.09 -13.84
N VAL A 199 0.51 7.12 -13.52
CA VAL A 199 1.18 8.17 -12.76
C VAL A 199 1.78 9.18 -13.75
N ARG A 200 1.30 10.43 -13.75
CA ARG A 200 1.79 11.49 -14.65
C ARG A 200 2.13 12.80 -13.94
N ASN A 201 1.48 13.08 -12.80
CA ASN A 201 1.67 14.31 -12.02
C ASN A 201 2.44 14.05 -10.71
N TRP A 202 3.14 12.94 -10.64
CA TRP A 202 3.99 12.53 -9.52
C TRP A 202 5.14 11.68 -10.04
N SER A 203 6.26 11.65 -9.31
CA SER A 203 7.37 10.76 -9.62
C SER A 203 7.14 9.40 -8.95
N GLY A 204 7.22 8.30 -9.71
CA GLY A 204 7.04 6.96 -9.20
C GLY A 204 6.60 5.96 -10.26
N ARG A 205 6.42 4.69 -9.87
CA ARG A 205 5.98 3.62 -10.77
C ARG A 205 4.49 3.71 -11.09
N ASN A 206 4.10 3.16 -12.22
CA ASN A 206 2.69 2.94 -12.53
C ASN A 206 2.17 1.69 -11.80
N PRO A 207 0.94 1.71 -11.25
CA PRO A 207 0.28 0.52 -10.73
C PRO A 207 -0.15 -0.44 -11.85
N LEU A 208 -0.30 -1.73 -11.56
CA LEU A 208 -0.99 -2.68 -12.45
C LEU A 208 -2.44 -2.21 -12.64
N ARG A 209 -2.86 -2.03 -13.90
CA ARG A 209 -4.26 -1.68 -14.21
C ARG A 209 -5.15 -2.92 -14.11
N ILE A 210 -6.30 -2.78 -13.48
CA ILE A 210 -7.31 -3.82 -13.38
C ILE A 210 -8.65 -3.24 -13.79
N VAL A 211 -9.37 -3.96 -14.66
CA VAL A 211 -10.74 -3.63 -15.02
C VAL A 211 -11.64 -4.85 -14.88
N ILE A 212 -12.81 -4.66 -14.29
CA ILE A 212 -13.87 -5.65 -14.28
C ILE A 212 -14.77 -5.38 -15.49
N ASP A 213 -14.73 -6.28 -16.47
CA ASP A 213 -15.59 -6.22 -17.65
C ASP A 213 -16.22 -7.60 -17.95
N LYS A 214 -17.13 -8.01 -17.08
CA LYS A 214 -17.73 -9.36 -17.05
C LYS A 214 -18.19 -9.86 -18.42
N HIS A 215 -18.71 -8.97 -19.26
CA HIS A 215 -19.33 -9.30 -20.55
C HIS A 215 -18.57 -8.74 -21.77
N LEU A 216 -17.31 -8.35 -21.60
CA LEU A 216 -16.45 -7.82 -22.68
C LEU A 216 -17.11 -6.70 -23.48
N ARG A 217 -17.65 -5.70 -22.78
CA ARG A 217 -18.34 -4.52 -23.35
C ARG A 217 -17.40 -3.40 -23.78
N LEU A 218 -16.15 -3.45 -23.32
CA LEU A 218 -15.18 -2.39 -23.53
C LEU A 218 -14.50 -2.54 -24.89
N ASP A 219 -14.40 -1.45 -25.64
CA ASP A 219 -13.64 -1.41 -26.89
C ASP A 219 -12.12 -1.48 -26.58
N ASN A 220 -11.40 -2.30 -27.36
CA ASN A 220 -9.94 -2.43 -27.28
C ASN A 220 -9.17 -1.12 -27.61
N LYS A 221 -9.85 -0.11 -28.13
CA LYS A 221 -9.29 1.23 -28.38
C LYS A 221 -9.23 2.11 -27.13
N LEU A 222 -9.82 1.68 -26.02
CA LEU A 222 -9.75 2.43 -24.78
C LEU A 222 -8.30 2.50 -24.27
N LEU A 223 -7.99 3.61 -23.57
CA LEU A 223 -6.66 3.87 -23.03
C LEU A 223 -6.17 2.81 -22.01
N LEU A 224 -7.09 2.02 -21.46
CA LEU A 224 -6.77 0.87 -20.62
C LEU A 224 -6.03 -0.25 -21.39
N PHE A 225 -6.28 -0.36 -22.69
CA PHE A 225 -5.72 -1.38 -23.57
C PHE A 225 -4.64 -0.84 -24.53
N ASP A 226 -4.13 0.35 -24.29
CA ASP A 226 -3.14 1.03 -25.16
C ASP A 226 -1.74 0.39 -25.15
N GLY A 227 -1.51 -0.64 -24.35
CA GLY A 227 -0.24 -1.34 -24.25
C GLY A 227 0.87 -0.54 -23.55
N SER A 228 0.56 0.61 -22.92
CA SER A 228 1.56 1.44 -22.25
C SER A 228 1.98 0.89 -20.88
N GLN A 229 1.14 0.08 -20.24
CA GLN A 229 1.41 -0.59 -18.96
C GLN A 229 0.57 -1.88 -18.81
N PRO A 230 0.98 -2.81 -17.92
CA PRO A 230 0.24 -4.05 -17.71
C PRO A 230 -1.22 -3.81 -17.31
N THR A 231 -2.13 -4.63 -17.86
CA THR A 231 -3.57 -4.56 -17.62
C THR A 231 -4.16 -5.95 -17.45
N LEU A 232 -4.94 -6.18 -16.39
CA LEU A 232 -5.80 -7.36 -16.21
C LEU A 232 -7.25 -6.98 -16.47
N CYS A 233 -7.93 -7.76 -17.31
CA CYS A 233 -9.35 -7.62 -17.59
C CYS A 233 -10.09 -8.87 -17.11
N TYR A 234 -10.81 -8.78 -15.98
CA TYR A 234 -11.58 -9.89 -15.43
C TYR A 234 -12.94 -9.98 -16.12
N ASN A 235 -13.23 -11.15 -16.71
CA ASN A 235 -14.42 -11.39 -17.54
C ASN A 235 -14.92 -12.84 -17.43
N TYR A 236 -16.06 -13.16 -18.04
CA TYR A 236 -16.68 -14.48 -17.99
C TYR A 236 -16.36 -15.39 -19.19
N SER A 237 -15.73 -14.87 -20.27
CA SER A 237 -15.73 -15.55 -21.57
C SER A 237 -14.35 -15.75 -22.17
N LEU A 238 -13.35 -14.95 -21.80
CA LEU A 238 -12.06 -14.93 -22.48
C LEU A 238 -10.91 -15.14 -21.49
N ASN A 239 -10.05 -16.12 -21.81
CA ASN A 239 -8.78 -16.33 -21.13
C ASN A 239 -7.66 -16.23 -22.17
N GLN A 240 -7.02 -15.08 -22.25
CA GLN A 240 -6.02 -14.76 -23.26
C GLN A 240 -5.03 -13.72 -22.74
N LYS A 241 -3.81 -13.76 -23.29
CA LYS A 241 -2.81 -12.70 -23.07
C LYS A 241 -2.34 -12.18 -24.42
N ASP A 242 -2.42 -10.86 -24.59
CA ASP A 242 -1.84 -10.14 -25.72
C ASP A 242 -1.01 -8.97 -25.22
N LYS A 243 0.32 -8.99 -25.54
CA LYS A 243 1.28 -7.98 -25.09
C LYS A 243 1.23 -7.77 -23.56
N LEU A 244 0.81 -6.59 -23.12
CA LEU A 244 0.69 -6.21 -21.71
C LEU A 244 -0.73 -6.37 -21.16
N THR A 245 -1.70 -6.81 -21.97
CA THR A 245 -3.07 -7.06 -21.53
C THR A 245 -3.31 -8.56 -21.35
N GLU A 246 -3.84 -8.92 -20.20
CA GLU A 246 -4.26 -10.28 -19.88
C GLU A 246 -5.76 -10.26 -19.56
N TRP A 247 -6.55 -11.00 -20.35
CA TRP A 247 -7.95 -11.30 -20.07
C TRP A 247 -8.00 -12.54 -19.19
N VAL A 248 -8.57 -12.39 -18.03
CA VAL A 248 -8.65 -13.44 -17.01
C VAL A 248 -10.10 -13.90 -16.94
N GLN A 249 -10.34 -15.16 -17.33
CA GLN A 249 -11.67 -15.74 -17.28
C GLN A 249 -12.02 -16.16 -15.85
N VAL A 250 -13.19 -15.73 -15.39
CA VAL A 250 -13.79 -16.13 -14.11
C VAL A 250 -15.02 -16.99 -14.42
N ASP A 251 -15.34 -17.93 -13.54
CA ASP A 251 -16.51 -18.79 -13.70
C ASP A 251 -17.79 -17.92 -13.76
N PRO A 252 -18.57 -18.00 -14.86
CA PRO A 252 -19.78 -17.20 -15.03
C PRO A 252 -20.91 -17.59 -14.07
N SER A 253 -20.81 -18.72 -13.36
CA SER A 253 -21.78 -19.14 -12.34
C SER A 253 -21.61 -18.39 -11.00
N PHE A 254 -20.50 -17.67 -10.82
CA PHE A 254 -20.26 -16.91 -9.60
C PHE A 254 -21.20 -15.71 -9.50
N ASP A 255 -21.80 -15.54 -8.33
CA ASP A 255 -22.43 -14.28 -7.95
C ASP A 255 -21.35 -13.16 -7.77
N ASP A 256 -21.78 -11.94 -7.55
CA ASP A 256 -20.87 -10.80 -7.44
C ASP A 256 -19.89 -10.95 -6.28
N LEU A 257 -20.31 -11.54 -5.17
CA LEU A 257 -19.48 -11.74 -3.98
C LEU A 257 -18.39 -12.80 -4.24
N SER A 258 -18.79 -13.94 -4.81
CA SER A 258 -17.87 -15.02 -5.19
C SER A 258 -16.89 -14.57 -6.26
N PHE A 259 -17.36 -13.81 -7.26
CA PHE A 259 -16.51 -13.22 -8.29
C PHE A 259 -15.42 -12.33 -7.68
N PHE A 260 -15.82 -11.44 -6.77
CA PHE A 260 -14.87 -10.51 -6.16
C PHE A 260 -13.90 -11.23 -5.21
N GLY A 261 -14.38 -12.22 -4.45
CA GLY A 261 -13.55 -13.08 -3.60
C GLY A 261 -12.49 -13.82 -4.42
N TRP A 262 -12.88 -14.40 -5.56
CA TRP A 262 -11.96 -15.06 -6.47
C TRP A 262 -10.93 -14.09 -7.08
N LEU A 263 -11.35 -12.91 -7.51
CA LEU A 263 -10.46 -11.84 -8.01
C LEU A 263 -9.41 -11.46 -6.95
N LEU A 264 -9.81 -11.25 -5.72
CA LEU A 264 -8.87 -10.90 -4.63
C LEU A 264 -7.87 -12.02 -4.36
N HIS A 265 -8.30 -13.28 -4.46
CA HIS A 265 -7.42 -14.43 -4.30
C HIS A 265 -6.43 -14.56 -5.47
N ASP A 266 -6.85 -14.34 -6.72
CA ASP A 266 -5.96 -14.32 -7.88
C ASP A 266 -4.91 -13.20 -7.74
N LEU A 267 -5.31 -12.02 -7.26
CA LEU A 267 -4.37 -10.93 -6.99
C LEU A 267 -3.36 -11.29 -5.88
N TYR A 268 -3.79 -12.01 -4.85
CA TYR A 268 -2.89 -12.54 -3.83
C TYR A 268 -1.86 -13.49 -4.42
N LEU A 269 -2.28 -14.44 -5.26
CA LEU A 269 -1.39 -15.38 -5.94
C LEU A 269 -0.40 -14.68 -6.89
N ARG A 270 -0.75 -13.49 -7.40
CA ARG A 270 0.12 -12.63 -8.22
C ARG A 270 1.03 -11.72 -7.39
N ASN A 271 1.06 -11.88 -6.06
CA ASN A 271 1.83 -11.05 -5.13
C ASN A 271 1.43 -9.56 -5.15
N ILE A 272 0.18 -9.24 -5.42
CA ILE A 272 -0.36 -7.87 -5.31
C ILE A 272 -0.74 -7.61 -3.87
N GLN A 273 0.03 -6.79 -3.19
CA GLN A 273 -0.12 -6.52 -1.75
C GLN A 273 -1.17 -5.43 -1.47
N SER A 274 -1.38 -4.52 -2.42
CA SER A 274 -2.32 -3.41 -2.25
C SER A 274 -3.09 -3.10 -3.52
N LEU A 275 -4.35 -2.66 -3.33
CA LEU A 275 -5.29 -2.35 -4.40
C LEU A 275 -6.02 -1.05 -4.11
N ILE A 276 -5.84 -0.02 -4.95
CA ILE A 276 -6.68 1.18 -4.93
C ILE A 276 -7.82 1.03 -5.93
N ILE A 277 -9.06 1.25 -5.48
CA ILE A 277 -10.27 1.16 -6.30
C ILE A 277 -10.81 2.57 -6.53
N GLU A 278 -10.72 3.01 -7.78
CA GLU A 278 -11.16 4.35 -8.17
C GLU A 278 -12.41 4.29 -9.03
N GLY A 279 -13.50 4.82 -8.52
CA GLY A 279 -14.69 5.06 -9.30
C GLY A 279 -15.62 3.87 -9.48
N GLY A 280 -16.77 4.19 -10.11
CA GLY A 280 -17.93 3.33 -10.19
C GLY A 280 -18.70 3.33 -8.86
N SER A 281 -19.65 4.29 -8.69
CA SER A 281 -20.46 4.38 -7.47
C SER A 281 -21.06 3.03 -7.07
N GLN A 282 -21.51 2.25 -8.06
CA GLN A 282 -22.08 0.91 -7.84
C GLN A 282 -21.05 -0.07 -7.25
N LEU A 283 -19.81 -0.10 -7.79
CA LEU A 283 -18.74 -0.96 -7.28
C LEU A 283 -18.34 -0.57 -5.87
N LEU A 284 -18.13 0.72 -5.62
CA LEU A 284 -17.79 1.22 -4.29
C LEU A 284 -18.90 0.93 -3.28
N HIS A 285 -20.17 1.10 -3.68
CA HIS A 285 -21.33 0.78 -2.84
C HIS A 285 -21.38 -0.71 -2.49
N PHE A 286 -21.16 -1.58 -3.47
CA PHE A 286 -21.08 -3.03 -3.28
C PHE A 286 -20.00 -3.40 -2.27
N LEU A 287 -18.78 -2.87 -2.43
CA LEU A 287 -17.65 -3.15 -1.53
C LEU A 287 -17.89 -2.67 -0.09
N ILE A 288 -18.52 -1.50 0.06
CA ILE A 288 -18.87 -0.96 1.38
C ILE A 288 -19.95 -1.83 2.03
N ALA A 289 -21.00 -2.20 1.29
CA ALA A 289 -22.10 -3.01 1.80
C ALA A 289 -21.65 -4.41 2.27
N HIS A 290 -20.66 -5.00 1.58
CA HIS A 290 -20.12 -6.32 1.92
C HIS A 290 -18.87 -6.27 2.79
N GLN A 291 -18.48 -5.09 3.30
CA GLN A 291 -17.28 -4.91 4.14
C GLN A 291 -15.97 -5.35 3.45
N LEU A 292 -15.88 -5.29 2.12
CA LEU A 292 -14.71 -5.70 1.33
C LEU A 292 -13.77 -4.52 1.08
N TRP A 293 -13.32 -3.88 2.15
CA TRP A 293 -12.40 -2.74 2.09
C TRP A 293 -11.69 -2.55 3.43
N ASP A 294 -10.53 -1.91 3.44
CA ASP A 294 -9.74 -1.65 4.64
C ASP A 294 -9.67 -0.13 4.94
N GLU A 295 -9.54 0.69 3.90
CA GLU A 295 -9.39 2.15 3.99
C GLU A 295 -10.23 2.84 2.92
N ALA A 296 -10.81 4.00 3.23
CA ALA A 296 -11.47 4.85 2.24
C ALA A 296 -10.89 6.27 2.28
N ARG A 297 -10.50 6.80 1.11
CA ARG A 297 -9.95 8.14 0.90
C ARG A 297 -10.93 8.98 0.11
N VAL A 298 -11.59 9.91 0.77
CA VAL A 298 -12.70 10.68 0.23
C VAL A 298 -12.35 12.16 0.14
N PHE A 299 -12.33 12.70 -1.06
CA PHE A 299 -12.28 14.14 -1.26
C PHE A 299 -13.69 14.72 -1.29
N VAL A 300 -13.95 15.71 -0.47
CA VAL A 300 -15.19 16.49 -0.48
C VAL A 300 -14.87 17.88 -1.00
N SER A 301 -15.36 18.18 -2.19
CA SER A 301 -15.22 19.49 -2.84
C SER A 301 -16.29 20.47 -2.32
N PRO A 302 -16.03 21.77 -2.26
CA PRO A 302 -17.06 22.77 -1.97
C PRO A 302 -18.11 22.91 -3.07
N SER A 303 -17.91 22.30 -4.24
CA SER A 303 -18.86 22.33 -5.36
C SER A 303 -20.21 21.70 -4.98
N VAL A 304 -21.28 22.18 -5.59
CA VAL A 304 -22.66 21.68 -5.44
C VAL A 304 -23.20 21.30 -6.83
N PHE A 305 -23.79 20.13 -6.95
CA PHE A 305 -24.42 19.69 -8.21
C PHE A 305 -25.95 19.84 -8.19
N GLY A 306 -26.56 19.81 -7.00
CA GLY A 306 -28.01 19.83 -6.80
C GLY A 306 -28.70 18.51 -7.15
N ASP A 307 -28.13 17.77 -8.13
CA ASP A 307 -28.62 16.49 -8.62
C ASP A 307 -27.50 15.72 -9.33
N GLY A 308 -27.56 14.39 -9.30
CA GLY A 308 -26.50 13.58 -9.90
C GLY A 308 -26.48 12.13 -9.42
N ILE A 309 -25.35 11.47 -9.60
CA ILE A 309 -25.08 10.13 -9.11
C ILE A 309 -24.59 10.26 -7.67
N ALA A 310 -25.34 9.73 -6.73
CA ALA A 310 -25.02 9.78 -5.31
C ALA A 310 -23.66 9.11 -5.00
N ALA A 311 -22.94 9.71 -4.07
CA ALA A 311 -21.75 9.11 -3.48
C ALA A 311 -22.11 7.76 -2.81
N PRO A 312 -21.18 6.79 -2.77
CA PRO A 312 -21.40 5.59 -1.98
C PRO A 312 -21.62 5.98 -0.52
N GLY A 313 -22.61 5.33 0.13
CA GLY A 313 -23.04 5.70 1.48
C GLY A 313 -21.86 5.70 2.47
N LYS A 314 -21.81 6.69 3.34
CA LYS A 314 -20.79 6.84 4.40
C LYS A 314 -21.09 5.86 5.56
N GLN A 315 -21.13 4.57 5.28
CA GLN A 315 -21.22 3.54 6.33
C GLN A 315 -19.86 3.28 7.01
N ALA A 316 -18.82 3.98 6.59
CA ALA A 316 -17.54 4.02 7.27
C ALA A 316 -17.71 4.75 8.61
N LYS A 317 -17.98 4.00 9.66
CA LYS A 317 -18.33 4.52 10.99
C LYS A 317 -17.19 5.26 11.70
N PHE A 318 -15.95 5.19 11.20
CA PHE A 318 -14.82 5.76 11.90
C PHE A 318 -13.95 6.59 10.97
N LEU A 319 -14.09 7.91 11.14
CA LEU A 319 -13.19 8.88 10.56
C LEU A 319 -11.84 8.77 11.29
N ASP A 320 -10.81 8.29 10.57
CA ASP A 320 -9.45 8.16 11.11
C ASP A 320 -8.71 9.50 11.06
N ALA A 321 -8.79 10.19 9.92
CA ALA A 321 -8.14 11.48 9.75
C ALA A 321 -8.94 12.41 8.83
N SER A 322 -8.79 13.71 9.04
CA SER A 322 -9.34 14.73 8.17
C SER A 322 -8.34 15.87 7.98
N SER A 323 -8.15 16.30 6.75
CA SER A 323 -7.26 17.39 6.38
C SER A 323 -7.85 18.23 5.26
N THR A 324 -7.34 19.45 5.08
CA THR A 324 -7.75 20.34 3.99
C THR A 324 -6.65 20.39 2.95
N ILE A 325 -7.01 20.19 1.69
CA ILE A 325 -6.14 20.27 0.52
C ILE A 325 -6.64 21.43 -0.36
N GLU A 326 -6.10 22.62 -0.14
CA GLU A 326 -6.64 23.87 -0.70
C GLU A 326 -8.12 24.06 -0.31
N GLN A 327 -9.05 23.82 -1.25
CA GLN A 327 -10.49 23.97 -1.02
C GLN A 327 -11.18 22.63 -0.75
N ASP A 328 -10.53 21.50 -1.04
CA ASP A 328 -11.11 20.18 -0.82
C ASP A 328 -10.82 19.70 0.62
N LYS A 329 -11.77 19.03 1.21
CA LYS A 329 -11.58 18.29 2.46
C LYS A 329 -11.26 16.84 2.13
N LEU A 330 -10.11 16.33 2.56
CA LEU A 330 -9.75 14.93 2.50
C LEU A 330 -10.14 14.25 3.82
N ASN A 331 -11.02 13.29 3.74
CA ASN A 331 -11.38 12.41 4.85
C ASN A 331 -10.83 11.00 4.59
N ILE A 332 -10.16 10.45 5.59
CA ILE A 332 -9.68 9.06 5.58
C ILE A 332 -10.49 8.28 6.61
N TYR A 333 -11.06 7.18 6.17
CA TYR A 333 -11.84 6.27 7.01
C TYR A 333 -11.16 4.91 7.05
N LYS A 334 -11.21 4.25 8.20
CA LYS A 334 -10.80 2.86 8.37
C LYS A 334 -12.00 1.96 8.61
N ASN A 335 -11.94 0.77 8.06
CA ASN A 335 -12.89 -0.28 8.38
C ASN A 335 -12.47 -0.96 9.68
N VAL A 336 -13.29 -0.83 10.71
CA VAL A 336 -12.99 -1.38 12.05
C VAL A 336 -13.38 -2.83 12.22
N ASN A 337 -14.05 -3.41 11.24
CA ASN A 337 -14.40 -4.83 11.28
C ASN A 337 -13.29 -5.72 10.70
N HIS A 338 -12.14 -5.13 10.47
CA HIS A 338 -10.98 -5.79 9.87
C HIS A 338 -9.72 -5.71 10.73
#